data_2322c6bdc5abdb4719ef4c2695e65ae3
#
_entry.id   2322c6bdc5abdb4719ef4c2695e65ae3
#
_cell.length_a   1.000
_cell.length_b   1.000
_cell.length_c   1.000
_cell.angle_alpha   90.00
_cell.angle_beta   90.00
_cell.angle_gamma   90.00
#
_symmetry.space_group_name_H-M   'P 1'
#
loop_
_entity.id
_entity.type
_entity.pdbx_description
1 polymer ?
#
loop_
_entity_poly.entity_id
_entity_poly.type
_entity_poly.pdbx_seq_one_letter_code
_entity_poly.pdbx_strand_id
1 'polypeptide(L)'
;MNLSKSILLLFLATPVLAQENSQEFQYRVEMSGTVSTGTYAPLWLTANRFGMESEKPKSGYLRAGLEWHKPLRKGWRIDAGLDLAGGVKQTSDFWIQQAYADFSWKMLTLSVGSKERMGFPLEKNSELTSGWMAEGPNMRPIPQIRGEIKDYLSIPGTRQWLAFKGHLAYGIFTDGHWQEDFCGVNQKYAKKVMYHSKSLMFRLGNKEKLPVEFEFGLFMATQFSGDQYQKLADGSSKQITDMPDGLKSYWHAFFPTAGGSDTPEGEQVNVEGNMLGSWNFGLNFYAGDWKIRATLDHYFEDHSQMFWEYGRWKDGQLGIEVYLPKNKWVSAVLWEGISTKDSSGPILYDGFWGSFSDLQMSGGDDYYNHYIYQAWQHYGQGIGNPLLAGPVYNQDGSICFKSNRMKAQHVGISGNPSEEWKWRLIASYARHWGRYSSPLDKVRKQFNGMAEVTYLPQWAKGWSVSAALGIDRGNYLGNSTGGMITLRKTGGLGK
;
A
#
# COMPACT_ATOMS: atom_id res chain seq x y z
N MET A 1 -23.18 -16.28 24.70
CA MET A 1 -22.68 -15.36 25.75
C MET A 1 -22.26 -14.08 25.05
N ASN A 2 -22.99 -12.99 25.31
CA ASN A 2 -22.95 -11.79 24.43
C ASN A 2 -21.63 -11.02 24.53
N LEU A 3 -20.77 -11.13 23.51
CA LEU A 3 -19.53 -10.36 23.35
C LEU A 3 -19.76 -8.83 23.32
N SER A 4 -20.97 -8.38 22.97
CA SER A 4 -21.32 -6.95 22.86
C SER A 4 -21.34 -6.18 24.18
N LYS A 5 -21.49 -6.85 25.32
CA LYS A 5 -21.51 -6.19 26.64
C LYS A 5 -20.11 -6.03 27.26
N SER A 6 -19.14 -6.85 26.85
CA SER A 6 -17.77 -6.81 27.41
C SER A 6 -16.90 -5.72 26.78
N ILE A 7 -17.17 -5.36 25.51
CA ILE A 7 -16.43 -4.28 24.82
C ILE A 7 -16.81 -2.90 25.34
N LEU A 8 -18.08 -2.71 25.71
CA LEU A 8 -18.56 -1.42 26.24
C LEU A 8 -18.00 -1.11 27.65
N LEU A 9 -17.69 -2.14 28.44
CA LEU A 9 -17.15 -1.98 29.78
C LEU A 9 -15.66 -1.57 29.85
N LEU A 10 -14.88 -1.89 28.82
CA LEU A 10 -13.46 -1.49 28.77
C LEU A 10 -13.28 0.02 28.54
N PHE A 11 -14.26 0.69 27.93
CA PHE A 11 -14.21 2.13 27.64
C PHE A 11 -14.67 3.03 28.79
N LEU A 12 -15.34 2.49 29.79
CA LEU A 12 -15.81 3.27 30.94
C LEU A 12 -14.81 3.32 32.12
N ALA A 13 -13.74 2.53 32.08
CA ALA A 13 -12.75 2.44 33.14
C ALA A 13 -11.52 3.37 32.98
N THR A 14 -11.43 4.15 31.90
CA THR A 14 -10.26 4.96 31.59
C THR A 14 -10.16 6.37 32.20
N PRO A 15 -11.13 6.96 32.92
CA PRO A 15 -10.93 8.29 33.50
C PRO A 15 -10.06 8.30 34.77
N VAL A 16 -9.67 7.17 35.35
CA VAL A 16 -9.04 7.11 36.67
C VAL A 16 -7.50 7.11 36.64
N LEU A 17 -6.86 6.99 35.49
CA LEU A 17 -5.38 6.93 35.38
C LEU A 17 -4.72 8.21 34.87
N ALA A 18 -5.46 9.30 34.70
CA ALA A 18 -4.92 10.55 34.15
C ALA A 18 -4.62 11.57 35.25
N GLN A 19 -3.73 11.24 36.17
CA GLN A 19 -3.12 12.24 37.06
C GLN A 19 -1.64 11.92 37.29
N GLU A 20 -0.83 12.72 36.66
CA GLU A 20 0.60 13.03 36.77
C GLU A 20 1.44 12.77 35.51
N ASN A 21 2.02 13.88 35.04
CA ASN A 21 2.94 14.08 33.91
C ASN A 21 2.28 14.31 32.54
N SER A 22 2.65 15.40 31.90
CA SER A 22 2.27 15.92 30.58
C SER A 22 2.57 14.94 29.41
N GLN A 23 1.93 13.80 29.42
CA GLN A 23 1.95 12.80 28.36
C GLN A 23 0.74 13.05 27.48
N GLU A 24 0.99 13.30 26.21
CA GLU A 24 -0.07 13.55 25.25
C GLU A 24 -0.60 12.20 24.74
N PHE A 25 -1.71 11.75 25.32
CA PHE A 25 -2.48 10.63 24.78
C PHE A 25 -3.48 11.15 23.76
N GLN A 26 -3.50 10.54 22.59
CA GLN A 26 -4.49 10.78 21.55
C GLN A 26 -5.32 9.52 21.35
N TYR A 27 -6.64 9.69 21.20
CA TYR A 27 -7.52 8.57 20.93
C TYR A 27 -8.28 8.76 19.61
N ARG A 28 -8.64 7.64 19.01
CA ARG A 28 -9.52 7.55 17.84
C ARG A 28 -10.58 6.48 18.08
N VAL A 29 -11.82 6.81 17.78
CA VAL A 29 -12.91 5.83 17.62
C VAL A 29 -13.52 6.08 16.26
N GLU A 30 -13.69 5.03 15.48
CA GLU A 30 -14.21 5.12 14.11
C GLU A 30 -15.16 3.97 13.84
N MET A 31 -16.28 4.27 13.21
CA MET A 31 -17.25 3.31 12.72
C MET A 31 -17.51 3.59 11.25
N SER A 32 -17.46 2.55 10.42
CA SER A 32 -17.78 2.63 9.00
C SER A 32 -18.76 1.53 8.60
N GLY A 33 -19.61 1.84 7.64
CA GLY A 33 -20.53 0.88 7.05
C GLY A 33 -20.75 1.14 5.57
N THR A 34 -20.64 0.07 4.78
CA THR A 34 -20.79 0.08 3.33
C THR A 34 -21.97 -0.80 2.91
N VAL A 35 -22.82 -0.27 2.03
CA VAL A 35 -23.90 -1.01 1.38
C VAL A 35 -23.86 -0.75 -0.12
N SER A 36 -23.82 -1.81 -0.91
CA SER A 36 -23.79 -1.72 -2.37
C SER A 36 -24.60 -2.83 -3.06
N THR A 37 -24.83 -2.62 -4.33
CA THR A 37 -25.30 -3.65 -5.28
C THR A 37 -24.10 -4.36 -5.91
N GLY A 38 -24.37 -5.43 -6.67
CA GLY A 38 -23.33 -6.17 -7.40
C GLY A 38 -22.63 -7.22 -6.54
N THR A 39 -21.65 -7.89 -7.13
CA THR A 39 -20.86 -8.94 -6.47
C THR A 39 -19.87 -8.36 -5.46
N TYR A 40 -19.31 -7.20 -5.78
CA TYR A 40 -18.34 -6.48 -4.96
C TYR A 40 -18.80 -5.06 -4.66
N ALA A 41 -18.34 -4.51 -3.56
CA ALA A 41 -18.43 -3.08 -3.28
C ALA A 41 -17.65 -2.28 -4.33
N PRO A 42 -18.08 -1.05 -4.68
CA PRO A 42 -17.30 -0.19 -5.58
C PRO A 42 -15.86 -0.01 -5.12
N LEU A 43 -14.90 -0.16 -6.05
CA LEU A 43 -13.47 -0.20 -5.77
C LEU A 43 -13.01 0.97 -4.89
N TRP A 44 -13.39 2.20 -5.22
CA TRP A 44 -12.91 3.38 -4.49
C TRP A 44 -13.55 3.59 -3.12
N LEU A 45 -14.58 2.82 -2.76
CA LEU A 45 -15.07 2.77 -1.38
C LEU A 45 -14.14 1.92 -0.49
N THR A 46 -13.38 0.99 -1.07
CA THR A 46 -12.56 0.01 -0.33
C THR A 46 -11.06 0.26 -0.44
N ALA A 47 -10.59 0.73 -1.57
CA ALA A 47 -9.18 0.87 -1.90
C ALA A 47 -8.47 2.01 -1.13
N ASN A 48 -7.16 1.84 -0.89
CA ASN A 48 -6.27 2.80 -0.24
C ASN A 48 -6.74 3.23 1.17
N ARG A 49 -7.33 2.30 1.93
CA ARG A 49 -7.83 2.50 3.29
C ARG A 49 -7.18 1.55 4.31
N PHE A 50 -5.91 1.18 4.09
CA PHE A 50 -5.14 0.28 4.94
C PHE A 50 -5.80 -1.07 5.22
N GLY A 51 -6.55 -1.60 4.24
CA GLY A 51 -7.27 -2.87 4.38
C GLY A 51 -8.38 -2.86 5.43
N MET A 52 -8.86 -1.68 5.81
CA MET A 52 -9.96 -1.52 6.77
C MET A 52 -11.33 -1.84 6.15
N GLU A 53 -11.50 -1.59 4.87
CA GLU A 53 -12.76 -1.81 4.17
C GLU A 53 -12.74 -3.14 3.40
N SER A 54 -13.90 -3.75 3.27
CA SER A 54 -14.08 -5.03 2.59
C SER A 54 -14.63 -4.85 1.17
N GLU A 55 -14.25 -5.74 0.28
CA GLU A 55 -14.82 -5.87 -1.06
C GLU A 55 -16.28 -6.38 -1.04
N LYS A 56 -16.79 -6.87 0.11
CA LYS A 56 -18.16 -7.40 0.22
C LYS A 56 -19.19 -6.28 0.10
N PRO A 57 -20.33 -6.54 -0.60
CA PRO A 57 -21.36 -5.52 -0.83
C PRO A 57 -22.01 -4.94 0.43
N LYS A 58 -21.98 -5.67 1.52
CA LYS A 58 -22.53 -5.26 2.82
C LYS A 58 -21.49 -5.58 3.88
N SER A 59 -20.81 -4.57 4.37
CA SER A 59 -19.73 -4.72 5.35
C SER A 59 -19.70 -3.52 6.30
N GLY A 60 -18.97 -3.66 7.38
CA GLY A 60 -18.73 -2.56 8.29
C GLY A 60 -17.75 -2.94 9.39
N TYR A 61 -17.21 -1.94 10.08
CA TYR A 61 -16.30 -2.13 11.18
C TYR A 61 -16.46 -1.06 12.26
N LEU A 62 -16.00 -1.40 13.45
CA LEU A 62 -15.70 -0.50 14.55
C LEU A 62 -14.21 -0.58 14.84
N ARG A 63 -13.56 0.57 14.98
CA ARG A 63 -12.14 0.74 15.25
C ARG A 63 -11.95 1.63 16.47
N ALA A 64 -11.00 1.28 17.34
CA ALA A 64 -10.60 2.08 18.48
C ALA A 64 -9.09 2.06 18.64
N GLY A 65 -8.49 3.23 18.71
CA GLY A 65 -7.05 3.42 18.82
C GLY A 65 -6.66 4.39 19.91
N LEU A 66 -5.51 4.13 20.51
CA LEU A 66 -4.84 5.00 21.46
C LEU A 66 -3.39 5.18 21.03
N GLU A 67 -2.95 6.44 20.96
CA GLU A 67 -1.57 6.81 20.67
C GLU A 67 -1.01 7.60 21.86
N TRP A 68 0.24 7.35 22.16
CA TRP A 68 0.98 8.01 23.22
C TRP A 68 2.25 8.64 22.65
N HIS A 69 2.46 9.93 22.97
CA HIS A 69 3.59 10.72 22.51
C HIS A 69 4.34 11.30 23.70
N LYS A 70 5.63 11.01 23.81
CA LYS A 70 6.48 11.53 24.88
C LYS A 70 7.74 12.19 24.31
N PRO A 71 7.80 13.52 24.26
CA PRO A 71 9.04 14.21 23.98
C PRO A 71 10.03 14.02 25.15
N LEU A 72 11.29 13.75 24.80
CA LEU A 72 12.39 13.59 25.70
C LEU A 72 13.41 14.73 25.50
N ARG A 73 14.45 14.76 26.35
CA ARG A 73 15.51 15.78 26.24
C ARG A 73 16.37 15.56 24.99
N LYS A 74 17.02 16.63 24.49
CA LYS A 74 18.00 16.62 23.39
C LYS A 74 17.45 16.10 22.04
N GLY A 75 16.15 16.29 21.79
CA GLY A 75 15.52 15.91 20.51
C GLY A 75 15.14 14.44 20.40
N TRP A 76 15.15 13.70 21.49
CA TRP A 76 14.58 12.35 21.56
C TRP A 76 13.06 12.40 21.76
N ARG A 77 12.37 11.39 21.26
CA ARG A 77 10.93 11.19 21.40
C ARG A 77 10.62 9.69 21.39
N ILE A 78 9.63 9.30 22.16
CA ILE A 78 9.02 7.97 22.11
C ILE A 78 7.57 8.16 21.72
N ASP A 79 7.10 7.39 20.75
CA ASP A 79 5.69 7.28 20.39
C ASP A 79 5.28 5.81 20.47
N ALA A 80 4.08 5.51 20.89
CA ALA A 80 3.51 4.16 20.87
C ALA A 80 2.04 4.23 20.50
N GLY A 81 1.54 3.23 19.83
CA GLY A 81 0.15 3.16 19.41
C GLY A 81 -0.39 1.74 19.45
N LEU A 82 -1.65 1.63 19.86
CA LEU A 82 -2.46 0.42 19.77
C LEU A 82 -3.80 0.77 19.13
N ASP A 83 -4.18 0.04 18.10
CA ASP A 83 -5.40 0.27 17.35
C ASP A 83 -6.04 -1.08 17.00
N LEU A 84 -7.23 -1.30 17.52
CA LEU A 84 -7.99 -2.54 17.43
C LEU A 84 -9.22 -2.31 16.56
N ALA A 85 -9.57 -3.28 15.75
CA ALA A 85 -10.76 -3.24 14.93
C ALA A 85 -11.51 -4.56 14.97
N GLY A 86 -12.83 -4.48 14.84
CA GLY A 86 -13.72 -5.61 14.67
C GLY A 86 -14.80 -5.28 13.64
N GLY A 87 -15.24 -6.25 12.87
CA GLY A 87 -16.17 -5.98 11.79
C GLY A 87 -17.01 -7.16 11.36
N VAL A 88 -17.93 -6.88 10.45
CA VAL A 88 -18.81 -7.85 9.82
C VAL A 88 -18.52 -7.92 8.32
N LYS A 89 -18.43 -9.14 7.78
CA LYS A 89 -18.08 -9.38 6.38
C LYS A 89 -16.70 -8.81 6.00
N GLN A 90 -15.78 -8.81 6.93
CA GLN A 90 -14.38 -8.49 6.77
C GLN A 90 -13.54 -9.75 6.54
N THR A 91 -12.27 -9.59 6.21
CA THR A 91 -11.30 -10.70 6.10
C THR A 91 -10.98 -11.33 7.46
N SER A 92 -11.31 -10.65 8.55
CA SER A 92 -11.21 -11.11 9.94
C SER A 92 -12.32 -10.47 10.77
N ASP A 93 -12.91 -11.20 11.72
CA ASP A 93 -13.94 -10.64 12.59
C ASP A 93 -13.35 -9.65 13.62
N PHE A 94 -12.11 -9.88 14.04
CA PHE A 94 -11.33 -9.01 14.92
C PHE A 94 -9.86 -9.01 14.50
N TRP A 95 -9.23 -7.83 14.53
CA TRP A 95 -7.80 -7.70 14.20
C TRP A 95 -7.13 -6.52 14.92
N ILE A 96 -5.83 -6.61 15.05
CA ILE A 96 -4.97 -5.50 15.45
C ILE A 96 -4.59 -4.76 14.16
N GLN A 97 -5.08 -3.52 14.03
CA GLN A 97 -4.77 -2.68 12.88
C GLN A 97 -3.40 -2.04 13.02
N GLN A 98 -3.09 -1.56 14.21
CA GLN A 98 -1.79 -1.04 14.57
C GLN A 98 -1.39 -1.49 15.99
N ALA A 99 -0.14 -1.88 16.16
CA ALA A 99 0.52 -2.04 17.45
C ALA A 99 2.00 -1.75 17.23
N TYR A 100 2.46 -0.58 17.67
CA TYR A 100 3.83 -0.13 17.38
C TYR A 100 4.44 0.68 18.53
N ALA A 101 5.77 0.74 18.51
CA ALA A 101 6.59 1.66 19.28
C ALA A 101 7.63 2.30 18.36
N ASP A 102 7.74 3.61 18.40
CA ASP A 102 8.74 4.42 17.70
C ASP A 102 9.70 5.04 18.73
N PHE A 103 10.99 4.92 18.46
CA PHE A 103 12.04 5.62 19.17
C PHE A 103 12.74 6.55 18.19
N SER A 104 12.59 7.85 18.38
CA SER A 104 13.04 8.87 17.44
C SER A 104 14.10 9.78 18.05
N TRP A 105 15.13 10.11 17.24
CA TRP A 105 16.08 11.16 17.51
C TRP A 105 16.13 12.12 16.34
N LYS A 106 15.58 13.32 16.56
CA LYS A 106 15.37 14.28 15.45
C LYS A 106 14.59 13.63 14.32
N MET A 107 15.18 13.46 13.14
CA MET A 107 14.55 12.86 11.96
C MET A 107 14.75 11.34 11.84
N LEU A 108 15.69 10.77 12.60
CA LEU A 108 15.92 9.32 12.65
C LEU A 108 14.89 8.66 13.54
N THR A 109 14.28 7.58 13.07
CA THR A 109 13.31 6.78 13.82
C THR A 109 13.62 5.30 13.69
N LEU A 110 13.62 4.59 14.81
CA LEU A 110 13.49 3.14 14.87
C LEU A 110 12.05 2.83 15.26
N SER A 111 11.34 2.12 14.40
CA SER A 111 9.95 1.71 14.58
C SER A 111 9.86 0.20 14.69
N VAL A 112 9.10 -0.32 15.64
CA VAL A 112 8.86 -1.76 15.80
C VAL A 112 7.35 -1.99 15.85
N GLY A 113 6.85 -2.92 15.04
CA GLY A 113 5.45 -3.31 15.02
C GLY A 113 4.70 -2.94 13.76
N SER A 114 3.38 -3.09 13.82
CA SER A 114 2.44 -2.82 12.74
C SER A 114 1.97 -1.36 12.82
N LYS A 115 2.18 -0.59 11.75
CA LYS A 115 1.82 0.83 11.71
C LYS A 115 1.32 1.25 10.33
N GLU A 116 0.22 1.99 10.27
CA GLU A 116 -0.22 2.68 9.06
C GLU A 116 0.79 3.76 8.68
N ARG A 117 1.38 3.65 7.49
CA ARG A 117 2.37 4.60 7.02
C ARG A 117 1.89 5.26 5.74
N MET A 118 1.90 6.59 5.77
CA MET A 118 1.76 7.42 4.58
C MET A 118 3.13 7.97 4.20
N GLY A 119 3.28 8.50 3.00
CA GLY A 119 4.56 9.04 2.53
C GLY A 119 5.52 7.92 2.13
N PHE A 120 5.04 7.02 1.30
CA PHE A 120 5.89 6.07 0.57
C PHE A 120 7.00 6.85 -0.16
N PRO A 121 8.05 6.20 -0.70
CA PRO A 121 9.25 6.92 -1.12
C PRO A 121 8.94 8.20 -1.91
N LEU A 122 8.02 8.10 -2.86
CA LEU A 122 7.52 9.24 -3.63
C LEU A 122 6.20 9.73 -3.02
N GLU A 123 6.20 10.94 -2.51
CA GLU A 123 4.99 11.56 -2.00
C GLU A 123 4.00 11.87 -3.14
N LYS A 124 2.75 11.52 -2.94
CA LYS A 124 1.62 11.80 -3.83
C LYS A 124 0.47 12.37 -3.02
N ASN A 125 -0.47 13.03 -3.68
CA ASN A 125 -1.70 13.46 -3.03
C ASN A 125 -2.51 12.24 -2.57
N SER A 126 -2.45 11.91 -1.29
CA SER A 126 -3.06 10.71 -0.71
C SER A 126 -4.59 10.70 -0.77
N GLU A 127 -5.24 11.85 -0.95
CA GLU A 127 -6.69 11.93 -1.09
C GLU A 127 -7.15 11.62 -2.53
N LEU A 128 -6.28 11.86 -3.52
CA LEU A 128 -6.64 11.82 -4.94
C LEU A 128 -5.93 10.74 -5.74
N THR A 129 -4.72 10.30 -5.35
CA THR A 129 -3.93 9.31 -6.11
C THR A 129 -4.63 7.96 -6.19
N SER A 130 -4.45 7.27 -7.30
CA SER A 130 -4.84 5.86 -7.44
C SER A 130 -3.98 4.91 -6.57
N GLY A 131 -2.84 5.37 -6.07
CA GLY A 131 -1.91 4.61 -5.24
C GLY A 131 -0.49 4.62 -5.77
N TRP A 132 0.32 3.70 -5.29
CA TRP A 132 1.72 3.48 -5.66
C TRP A 132 1.87 2.12 -6.32
N MET A 133 2.85 1.98 -7.19
CA MET A 133 3.03 0.73 -7.93
C MET A 133 3.59 -0.39 -7.05
N ALA A 134 4.60 -0.12 -6.24
CA ALA A 134 5.27 -1.17 -5.46
C ALA A 134 4.62 -1.40 -4.09
N GLU A 135 4.38 -0.35 -3.31
CA GLU A 135 3.78 -0.44 -1.97
C GLU A 135 2.94 0.80 -1.69
N GLY A 136 1.71 0.62 -1.20
CA GLY A 136 0.76 1.67 -0.90
C GLY A 136 -0.14 1.36 0.31
N PRO A 137 -1.07 2.27 0.65
CA PRO A 137 -1.98 2.12 1.79
C PRO A 137 -3.19 1.23 1.47
N ASN A 138 -3.11 0.36 0.47
CA ASN A 138 -4.24 -0.50 0.08
C ASN A 138 -4.38 -1.72 0.99
N MET A 139 -3.30 -2.24 1.54
CA MET A 139 -3.25 -3.43 2.39
C MET A 139 -3.28 -3.11 3.88
N ARG A 140 -3.54 -4.12 4.74
CA ARG A 140 -3.26 -4.03 6.18
C ARG A 140 -1.76 -3.86 6.43
N PRO A 141 -1.35 -3.04 7.42
CA PRO A 141 0.05 -2.85 7.74
C PRO A 141 0.77 -4.16 8.10
N ILE A 142 1.96 -4.35 7.56
CA ILE A 142 2.83 -5.49 7.86
C ILE A 142 3.65 -5.14 9.12
N PRO A 143 3.66 -6.00 10.17
CA PRO A 143 4.55 -5.83 11.31
C PRO A 143 6.01 -5.88 10.89
N GLN A 144 6.82 -4.91 11.33
CA GLN A 144 8.22 -4.80 10.92
C GLN A 144 9.09 -4.09 11.97
N ILE A 145 10.37 -4.34 11.92
CA ILE A 145 11.42 -3.51 12.52
C ILE A 145 11.93 -2.62 11.40
N ARG A 146 11.85 -1.29 11.59
CA ARG A 146 12.14 -0.32 10.54
C ARG A 146 12.98 0.84 11.07
N GLY A 147 14.16 1.04 10.50
CA GLY A 147 14.93 2.25 10.64
C GLY A 147 14.62 3.21 9.51
N GLU A 148 14.31 4.48 9.81
CA GLU A 148 13.94 5.44 8.77
C GLU A 148 14.37 6.88 9.09
N ILE A 149 14.67 7.60 8.03
CA ILE A 149 14.72 9.07 7.99
C ILE A 149 13.43 9.52 7.32
N LYS A 150 12.47 10.00 8.11
CA LYS A 150 11.09 10.26 7.66
C LYS A 150 11.01 11.38 6.61
N ASP A 151 11.75 12.46 6.83
CA ASP A 151 11.73 13.64 6.00
C ASP A 151 13.10 13.91 5.39
N TYR A 152 13.15 14.75 4.37
CA TYR A 152 14.39 15.08 3.69
C TYR A 152 15.41 15.75 4.61
N LEU A 153 16.46 15.03 4.98
CA LEU A 153 17.59 15.52 5.76
C LEU A 153 18.60 16.18 4.81
N SER A 154 18.82 17.49 4.98
CA SER A 154 19.80 18.21 4.20
C SER A 154 21.21 17.74 4.48
N ILE A 155 22.00 17.50 3.43
CA ILE A 155 23.41 17.11 3.54
C ILE A 155 24.22 18.35 3.94
N PRO A 156 24.99 18.27 5.03
CA PRO A 156 25.87 19.38 5.45
C PRO A 156 26.81 19.83 4.33
N GLY A 157 27.04 21.15 4.22
CA GLY A 157 27.91 21.72 3.20
C GLY A 157 27.25 21.99 1.84
N THR A 158 26.07 21.42 1.57
CA THR A 158 25.34 21.61 0.29
C THR A 158 24.45 22.87 0.27
N ARG A 159 24.45 23.68 1.33
CA ARG A 159 23.58 24.86 1.46
C ARG A 159 22.10 24.54 1.22
N GLN A 160 21.64 23.37 1.67
CA GLN A 160 20.27 22.84 1.50
C GLN A 160 19.87 22.48 0.06
N TRP A 161 20.82 22.43 -0.89
CA TRP A 161 20.54 22.04 -2.27
C TRP A 161 20.37 20.53 -2.43
N LEU A 162 20.99 19.73 -1.55
CA LEU A 162 20.90 18.29 -1.59
C LEU A 162 20.42 17.76 -0.25
N ALA A 163 19.35 16.95 -0.29
CA ALA A 163 18.80 16.28 0.87
C ALA A 163 18.42 14.84 0.52
N PHE A 164 18.33 13.99 1.52
CA PHE A 164 17.92 12.60 1.35
C PHE A 164 16.96 12.14 2.43
N LYS A 165 16.15 11.14 2.12
CA LYS A 165 15.32 10.36 3.05
C LYS A 165 15.35 8.90 2.65
N GLY A 166 14.98 8.01 3.56
CA GLY A 166 14.94 6.59 3.22
C GLY A 166 14.63 5.71 4.41
N HIS A 167 14.53 4.42 4.15
CA HIS A 167 14.31 3.43 5.20
C HIS A 167 14.95 2.08 4.87
N LEU A 168 15.05 1.28 5.90
CA LEU A 168 15.39 -0.13 5.87
C LEU A 168 14.47 -0.86 6.85
N ALA A 169 13.81 -1.93 6.40
CA ALA A 169 12.88 -2.68 7.22
C ALA A 169 12.95 -4.20 6.98
N TYR A 170 12.72 -4.95 8.03
CA TYR A 170 12.42 -6.37 8.00
C TYR A 170 11.13 -6.63 8.77
N GLY A 171 10.27 -7.48 8.24
CA GLY A 171 8.96 -7.79 8.80
C GLY A 171 8.50 -9.20 8.50
N ILE A 172 7.25 -9.49 8.82
CA ILE A 172 6.64 -10.80 8.60
C ILE A 172 5.19 -10.62 8.15
N PHE A 173 4.78 -11.39 7.15
CA PHE A 173 3.38 -11.50 6.75
C PHE A 173 2.60 -12.29 7.80
N THR A 174 1.44 -11.76 8.21
CA THR A 174 0.63 -12.34 9.29
C THR A 174 -0.64 -13.01 8.78
N ASP A 175 -0.82 -13.09 7.47
CA ASP A 175 -2.04 -13.56 6.81
C ASP A 175 -2.03 -15.06 6.43
N GLY A 176 -1.08 -15.85 6.91
CA GLY A 176 -0.96 -17.27 6.55
C GLY A 176 -2.20 -18.11 6.85
N HIS A 177 -2.95 -17.83 7.92
CA HIS A 177 -4.22 -18.51 8.22
C HIS A 177 -5.32 -18.05 7.26
N TRP A 178 -5.40 -16.75 6.97
CA TRP A 178 -6.34 -16.22 5.96
C TRP A 178 -6.09 -16.87 4.59
N GLN A 179 -4.82 -17.00 4.17
CA GLN A 179 -4.46 -17.64 2.92
C GLN A 179 -4.91 -19.10 2.88
N GLU A 180 -4.71 -19.87 3.96
CA GLU A 180 -5.14 -21.25 4.07
C GLU A 180 -6.68 -21.39 3.97
N ASP A 181 -7.42 -20.55 4.69
CA ASP A 181 -8.88 -20.57 4.71
C ASP A 181 -9.47 -20.15 3.35
N PHE A 182 -8.89 -19.11 2.73
CA PHE A 182 -9.33 -18.60 1.44
C PHE A 182 -8.97 -19.52 0.28
N CYS A 183 -7.84 -20.23 0.37
CA CYS A 183 -7.29 -21.05 -0.70
C CYS A 183 -8.27 -22.13 -1.15
N GLY A 184 -8.56 -22.18 -2.44
CA GLY A 184 -9.39 -23.20 -3.07
C GLY A 184 -8.69 -24.56 -3.19
N VAL A 185 -9.48 -25.62 -3.42
CA VAL A 185 -8.96 -26.98 -3.67
C VAL A 185 -8.03 -26.97 -4.88
N ASN A 186 -6.91 -27.69 -4.78
CA ASN A 186 -5.81 -27.74 -5.76
C ASN A 186 -5.08 -26.43 -6.00
N GLN A 187 -5.37 -25.38 -5.21
CA GLN A 187 -4.64 -24.12 -5.24
C GLN A 187 -3.48 -24.14 -4.23
N LYS A 188 -2.62 -23.14 -4.32
CA LYS A 188 -1.43 -22.98 -3.47
C LYS A 188 -1.55 -21.75 -2.58
N TYR A 189 -0.87 -21.77 -1.44
CA TYR A 189 -0.76 -20.65 -0.51
C TYR A 189 0.58 -20.71 0.23
N ALA A 190 0.96 -19.60 0.89
CA ALA A 190 2.21 -19.51 1.62
C ALA A 190 1.99 -19.11 3.08
N LYS A 191 2.86 -19.60 3.97
CA LYS A 191 2.90 -19.29 5.40
C LYS A 191 4.29 -18.87 5.85
N LYS A 192 4.38 -18.16 6.97
CA LYS A 192 5.64 -17.72 7.59
C LYS A 192 6.54 -16.90 6.66
N VAL A 193 5.94 -16.26 5.66
CA VAL A 193 6.69 -15.45 4.69
C VAL A 193 7.26 -14.21 5.39
N MET A 194 8.54 -13.98 5.19
CA MET A 194 9.23 -12.79 5.67
C MET A 194 9.11 -11.65 4.65
N TYR A 195 9.20 -10.44 5.15
CA TYR A 195 9.15 -9.20 4.40
C TYR A 195 10.43 -8.41 4.57
N HIS A 196 10.93 -7.84 3.49
CA HIS A 196 12.00 -6.85 3.51
C HIS A 196 11.60 -5.66 2.64
N SER A 197 11.94 -4.44 3.07
CA SER A 197 11.88 -3.27 2.20
C SER A 197 12.98 -2.27 2.52
N LYS A 198 13.37 -1.51 1.50
CA LYS A 198 14.35 -0.44 1.60
C LYS A 198 14.07 0.65 0.58
N SER A 199 14.42 1.87 0.92
CA SER A 199 14.37 2.99 -0.03
C SER A 199 15.44 4.02 0.27
N LEU A 200 15.87 4.69 -0.78
CA LEU A 200 16.71 5.87 -0.69
C LEU A 200 16.25 6.87 -1.74
N MET A 201 15.81 8.05 -1.28
CA MET A 201 15.37 9.16 -2.11
C MET A 201 16.27 10.36 -1.89
N PHE A 202 16.65 11.01 -2.96
CA PHE A 202 17.34 12.29 -2.95
C PHE A 202 16.42 13.40 -3.43
N ARG A 203 16.60 14.58 -2.88
CA ARG A 203 15.98 15.82 -3.37
C ARG A 203 17.07 16.81 -3.71
N LEU A 204 17.04 17.30 -4.95
CA LEU A 204 17.89 18.35 -5.48
C LEU A 204 17.06 19.60 -5.70
N GLY A 205 17.48 20.72 -5.15
CA GLY A 205 16.82 22.00 -5.28
C GLY A 205 16.69 22.72 -3.94
N ASN A 206 16.47 24.02 -4.02
CA ASN A 206 16.19 24.88 -2.88
C ASN A 206 15.10 25.87 -3.29
N LYS A 207 13.86 25.61 -2.87
CA LYS A 207 12.68 26.40 -3.24
C LYS A 207 12.74 27.89 -2.84
N GLU A 208 13.63 28.26 -1.90
CA GLU A 208 13.89 29.66 -1.54
C GLU A 208 14.76 30.38 -2.59
N LYS A 209 15.50 29.62 -3.40
CA LYS A 209 16.41 30.14 -4.43
C LYS A 209 15.89 29.95 -5.85
N LEU A 210 15.33 28.77 -6.12
CA LEU A 210 14.72 28.41 -7.41
C LEU A 210 13.35 27.78 -7.16
N PRO A 211 12.33 28.11 -7.95
CA PRO A 211 10.99 27.57 -7.77
C PRO A 211 10.85 26.12 -8.27
N VAL A 212 11.93 25.34 -8.23
CA VAL A 212 11.97 23.97 -8.74
C VAL A 212 12.74 23.08 -7.76
N GLU A 213 12.17 21.91 -7.48
CA GLU A 213 12.84 20.82 -6.75
C GLU A 213 12.65 19.51 -7.52
N PHE A 214 13.72 18.74 -7.66
CA PHE A 214 13.73 17.43 -8.29
C PHE A 214 13.99 16.35 -7.24
N GLU A 215 13.18 15.31 -7.25
CA GLU A 215 13.30 14.14 -6.37
C GLU A 215 13.58 12.91 -7.23
N PHE A 216 14.48 12.06 -6.77
CA PHE A 216 14.76 10.79 -7.44
C PHE A 216 15.24 9.75 -6.43
N GLY A 217 14.97 8.50 -6.70
CA GLY A 217 15.42 7.41 -5.85
C GLY A 217 14.82 6.08 -6.18
N LEU A 218 15.14 5.11 -5.33
CA LEU A 218 14.78 3.72 -5.50
C LEU A 218 14.04 3.21 -4.28
N PHE A 219 12.98 2.44 -4.52
CA PHE A 219 12.32 1.59 -3.55
C PHE A 219 12.45 0.13 -4.00
N MET A 220 12.73 -0.77 -3.07
CA MET A 220 12.74 -2.22 -3.30
C MET A 220 12.08 -2.93 -2.13
N ALA A 221 11.34 -3.99 -2.42
CA ALA A 221 10.75 -4.87 -1.43
C ALA A 221 10.81 -6.33 -1.88
N THR A 222 10.81 -7.25 -0.91
CA THR A 222 11.00 -8.68 -1.16
C THR A 222 10.15 -9.50 -0.20
N GLN A 223 9.43 -10.51 -0.73
CA GLN A 223 8.95 -11.66 0.05
C GLN A 223 10.04 -12.72 0.01
N PHE A 224 10.44 -13.24 1.16
CA PHE A 224 11.49 -14.25 1.24
C PHE A 224 11.22 -15.24 2.38
N SER A 225 11.92 -16.36 2.41
CA SER A 225 11.70 -17.40 3.42
C SER A 225 10.27 -17.96 3.42
N GLY A 226 9.91 -18.78 4.39
CA GLY A 226 8.55 -19.32 4.56
C GLY A 226 8.28 -20.60 3.78
N ASP A 227 7.05 -21.10 3.94
CA ASP A 227 6.62 -22.42 3.48
C ASP A 227 5.51 -22.26 2.42
N GLN A 228 5.59 -23.02 1.33
CA GLN A 228 4.51 -23.14 0.36
C GLN A 228 3.72 -24.43 0.56
N TYR A 229 2.40 -24.33 0.53
CA TYR A 229 1.45 -25.42 0.67
C TYR A 229 0.54 -25.54 -0.54
N GLN A 230 0.07 -26.76 -0.80
CA GLN A 230 -1.01 -27.03 -1.75
C GLN A 230 -2.21 -27.60 -0.98
N LYS A 231 -3.40 -27.06 -1.21
CA LYS A 231 -4.65 -27.59 -0.66
C LYS A 231 -5.12 -28.76 -1.52
N LEU A 232 -5.29 -29.92 -0.91
CA LEU A 232 -5.67 -31.16 -1.59
C LEU A 232 -7.20 -31.28 -1.73
N ALA A 233 -7.65 -32.24 -2.54
CA ALA A 233 -9.07 -32.47 -2.81
C ALA A 233 -9.88 -32.88 -1.56
N ASP A 234 -9.23 -33.50 -0.56
CA ASP A 234 -9.83 -33.85 0.72
C ASP A 234 -9.88 -32.70 1.74
N GLY A 235 -9.42 -31.50 1.34
CA GLY A 235 -9.33 -30.32 2.20
C GLY A 235 -8.08 -30.25 3.06
N SER A 236 -7.24 -31.29 3.09
CA SER A 236 -5.95 -31.25 3.77
C SER A 236 -4.94 -30.38 2.99
N SER A 237 -3.83 -30.04 3.62
CA SER A 237 -2.75 -29.26 3.01
C SER A 237 -1.44 -30.02 3.03
N LYS A 238 -0.76 -30.05 1.89
CA LYS A 238 0.57 -30.64 1.74
C LYS A 238 1.60 -29.53 1.55
N GLN A 239 2.64 -29.51 2.37
CA GLN A 239 3.81 -28.67 2.16
C GLN A 239 4.55 -29.15 0.91
N ILE A 240 4.85 -28.23 -0.01
CA ILE A 240 5.52 -28.53 -1.29
C ILE A 240 6.86 -27.82 -1.41
N THR A 241 7.08 -26.77 -0.66
CA THR A 241 8.36 -26.05 -0.62
C THR A 241 8.60 -25.52 0.78
N ASP A 242 9.83 -25.64 1.24
CA ASP A 242 10.36 -25.05 2.47
C ASP A 242 11.53 -24.16 2.06
N MET A 243 11.39 -22.85 2.24
CA MET A 243 12.41 -21.91 1.87
C MET A 243 13.33 -21.63 3.06
N PRO A 244 14.65 -21.50 2.84
CA PRO A 244 15.58 -21.24 3.92
C PRO A 244 15.26 -19.94 4.66
N ASP A 245 15.42 -19.95 5.99
CA ASP A 245 15.13 -18.83 6.90
C ASP A 245 16.35 -18.30 7.67
N GLY A 246 17.55 -18.74 7.27
CA GLY A 246 18.82 -18.36 7.88
C GLY A 246 19.26 -16.93 7.56
N LEU A 247 20.33 -16.45 8.25
CA LEU A 247 20.89 -15.11 8.03
C LEU A 247 21.28 -14.84 6.58
N LYS A 248 21.60 -15.89 5.81
CA LYS A 248 21.89 -15.80 4.38
C LYS A 248 20.70 -15.28 3.59
N SER A 249 19.46 -15.76 3.87
CA SER A 249 18.24 -15.31 3.20
C SER A 249 17.93 -13.84 3.51
N TYR A 250 18.19 -13.35 4.75
CA TYR A 250 18.09 -11.93 5.06
C TYR A 250 19.10 -11.08 4.25
N TRP A 251 20.30 -11.61 4.03
CA TRP A 251 21.31 -10.95 3.21
C TRP A 251 20.90 -10.92 1.73
N HIS A 252 20.36 -12.03 1.20
CA HIS A 252 19.86 -12.11 -0.18
C HIS A 252 18.65 -11.19 -0.40
N ALA A 253 17.76 -11.04 0.57
CA ALA A 253 16.66 -10.07 0.51
C ALA A 253 17.18 -8.62 0.47
N PHE A 254 18.31 -8.33 1.17
CA PHE A 254 18.93 -7.02 1.14
C PHE A 254 19.71 -6.77 -0.15
N PHE A 255 20.57 -7.69 -0.55
CA PHE A 255 21.29 -7.65 -1.83
C PHE A 255 20.70 -8.73 -2.73
N PRO A 256 19.84 -8.36 -3.71
CA PRO A 256 19.23 -9.32 -4.61
C PRO A 256 20.30 -10.20 -5.27
N THR A 257 20.32 -11.46 -4.91
CA THR A 257 21.28 -12.47 -5.42
C THR A 257 20.56 -13.78 -5.61
N ALA A 258 21.10 -14.62 -6.48
CA ALA A 258 20.57 -15.95 -6.71
C ALA A 258 20.64 -16.81 -5.43
N GLY A 259 19.65 -17.68 -5.27
CA GLY A 259 19.58 -18.65 -4.19
C GLY A 259 20.69 -19.69 -4.24
N GLY A 260 20.85 -20.45 -3.17
CA GLY A 260 21.82 -21.53 -3.08
C GLY A 260 21.20 -22.89 -3.45
N SER A 261 22.00 -23.97 -3.29
CA SER A 261 21.54 -25.34 -3.52
C SER A 261 20.42 -25.81 -2.57
N ASP A 262 20.14 -25.02 -1.55
CA ASP A 262 19.07 -25.18 -0.56
C ASP A 262 17.75 -24.53 -0.98
N THR A 263 17.70 -23.88 -2.15
CA THR A 263 16.50 -23.27 -2.73
C THR A 263 16.04 -24.02 -3.98
N PRO A 264 14.76 -23.86 -4.42
CA PRO A 264 14.29 -24.39 -5.71
C PRO A 264 15.10 -23.87 -6.90
N GLU A 265 15.15 -24.65 -7.99
CA GLU A 265 15.94 -24.29 -9.20
C GLU A 265 15.63 -22.90 -9.74
N GLY A 266 14.36 -22.46 -9.72
CA GLY A 266 13.97 -21.13 -10.16
C GLY A 266 14.68 -20.02 -9.38
N GLU A 267 14.85 -20.20 -8.07
CA GLU A 267 15.54 -19.26 -7.20
C GLU A 267 17.08 -19.29 -7.39
N GLN A 268 17.63 -20.43 -7.83
CA GLN A 268 19.07 -20.59 -8.06
C GLN A 268 19.54 -19.89 -9.34
N VAL A 269 18.66 -19.78 -10.32
CA VAL A 269 18.99 -19.14 -11.61
C VAL A 269 18.50 -17.69 -11.71
N ASN A 270 17.71 -17.25 -10.72
CA ASN A 270 17.17 -15.90 -10.61
C ASN A 270 17.50 -15.30 -9.25
N VAL A 271 16.77 -14.30 -8.81
CA VAL A 271 16.86 -13.71 -7.47
C VAL A 271 16.11 -14.60 -6.46
N GLU A 272 16.72 -14.90 -5.29
CA GLU A 272 16.02 -15.57 -4.20
C GLU A 272 14.90 -14.68 -3.65
N GLY A 273 13.67 -15.19 -3.67
CA GLY A 273 12.50 -14.48 -3.19
C GLY A 273 11.76 -13.67 -4.28
N ASN A 274 10.57 -13.21 -3.95
CA ASN A 274 9.77 -12.34 -4.81
C ASN A 274 10.21 -10.89 -4.62
N MET A 275 11.14 -10.43 -5.43
CA MET A 275 11.70 -9.08 -5.37
C MET A 275 11.01 -8.19 -6.39
N LEU A 276 10.58 -7.02 -5.96
CA LEU A 276 10.04 -5.97 -6.81
C LEU A 276 10.47 -4.59 -6.34
N GLY A 277 10.28 -3.60 -7.15
CA GLY A 277 10.63 -2.23 -6.78
C GLY A 277 10.13 -1.19 -7.77
N SER A 278 10.57 0.03 -7.53
CA SER A 278 10.32 1.14 -8.44
C SER A 278 11.42 2.20 -8.37
N TRP A 279 11.78 2.71 -9.54
CA TRP A 279 12.46 3.99 -9.63
C TRP A 279 11.44 5.10 -9.52
N ASN A 280 11.71 6.05 -8.64
CA ASN A 280 10.80 7.12 -8.29
C ASN A 280 11.41 8.46 -8.68
N PHE A 281 10.65 9.26 -9.44
CA PHE A 281 11.05 10.61 -9.83
C PHE A 281 9.91 11.57 -9.53
N GLY A 282 10.26 12.73 -8.98
CA GLY A 282 9.34 13.82 -8.68
C GLY A 282 9.93 15.16 -9.15
N LEU A 283 9.11 15.99 -9.78
CA LEU A 283 9.45 17.35 -10.12
C LEU A 283 8.40 18.28 -9.53
N ASN A 284 8.82 19.15 -8.62
CA ASN A 284 7.97 20.17 -8.03
C ASN A 284 8.29 21.52 -8.67
N PHE A 285 7.27 22.26 -9.08
CA PHE A 285 7.34 23.63 -9.54
C PHE A 285 6.44 24.52 -8.68
N TYR A 286 6.97 25.64 -8.21
CA TYR A 286 6.28 26.60 -7.35
C TYR A 286 6.13 27.94 -8.07
N ALA A 287 4.91 28.49 -8.13
CA ALA A 287 4.63 29.77 -8.75
C ALA A 287 3.65 30.55 -7.87
N GLY A 288 4.17 31.41 -6.99
CA GLY A 288 3.36 32.00 -5.94
C GLY A 288 2.74 30.93 -5.06
N ASP A 289 1.42 30.94 -4.91
CA ASP A 289 0.67 29.93 -4.14
C ASP A 289 0.33 28.66 -4.93
N TRP A 290 0.74 28.54 -6.19
CA TRP A 290 0.59 27.32 -6.99
C TRP A 290 1.73 26.35 -6.72
N LYS A 291 1.39 25.07 -6.58
CA LYS A 291 2.37 23.97 -6.66
C LYS A 291 1.93 23.00 -7.74
N ILE A 292 2.79 22.77 -8.72
CA ILE A 292 2.62 21.74 -9.75
C ILE A 292 3.63 20.65 -9.47
N ARG A 293 3.18 19.41 -9.40
CA ARG A 293 4.04 18.25 -9.18
C ARG A 293 3.85 17.24 -10.30
N ALA A 294 4.93 16.85 -10.96
CA ALA A 294 4.96 15.71 -11.86
C ALA A 294 5.66 14.56 -11.16
N THR A 295 5.15 13.34 -11.30
CA THR A 295 5.69 12.12 -10.69
C THR A 295 5.83 11.01 -11.71
N LEU A 296 6.88 10.20 -11.59
CA LEU A 296 7.04 8.95 -12.32
C LEU A 296 7.45 7.86 -11.34
N ASP A 297 6.64 6.81 -11.27
CA ASP A 297 6.85 5.60 -10.49
C ASP A 297 7.06 4.46 -11.51
N HIS A 298 8.34 4.22 -11.88
CA HIS A 298 8.73 3.22 -12.87
C HIS A 298 8.93 1.88 -12.18
N TYR A 299 7.93 1.01 -12.30
CA TYR A 299 7.86 -0.30 -11.65
C TYR A 299 8.73 -1.34 -12.35
N PHE A 300 9.33 -2.24 -11.57
CA PHE A 300 10.06 -3.41 -12.06
C PHE A 300 9.91 -4.59 -11.10
N GLU A 301 10.06 -5.80 -11.64
CA GLU A 301 10.30 -7.03 -10.88
C GLU A 301 11.66 -7.59 -11.27
N ASP A 302 12.34 -8.21 -10.30
CA ASP A 302 13.69 -8.71 -10.42
C ASP A 302 14.69 -7.63 -10.90
N HIS A 303 15.80 -8.02 -11.48
CA HIS A 303 16.80 -7.11 -12.01
C HIS A 303 16.58 -6.75 -13.48
N SER A 304 15.79 -7.54 -14.20
CA SER A 304 15.64 -7.46 -15.66
C SER A 304 15.12 -6.09 -16.14
N GLN A 305 14.24 -5.46 -15.37
CA GLN A 305 13.68 -4.14 -15.67
C GLN A 305 14.33 -3.02 -14.85
N MET A 306 15.07 -3.35 -13.81
CA MET A 306 15.71 -2.37 -12.92
C MET A 306 16.64 -1.42 -13.71
N PHE A 307 17.29 -1.91 -14.76
CA PHE A 307 18.22 -1.15 -15.60
C PHE A 307 17.68 -0.89 -17.02
N TRP A 308 16.36 -0.98 -17.22
CA TRP A 308 15.66 -0.67 -18.46
C TRP A 308 16.09 -1.50 -19.67
N GLU A 309 16.59 -2.68 -19.48
CA GLU A 309 16.99 -3.59 -20.53
C GLU A 309 15.79 -4.09 -21.34
N TYR A 310 14.69 -4.41 -20.65
CA TYR A 310 13.47 -4.95 -21.25
C TYR A 310 12.29 -3.99 -21.05
N GLY A 311 11.41 -3.90 -22.05
CA GLY A 311 10.20 -3.08 -22.01
C GLY A 311 10.44 -1.58 -21.96
N ARG A 312 11.65 -1.13 -21.70
CA ARG A 312 12.04 0.27 -21.57
C ARG A 312 11.09 0.99 -20.59
N TRP A 313 10.80 2.23 -20.74
CA TRP A 313 9.92 3.02 -19.86
C TRP A 313 8.41 2.78 -20.05
N LYS A 314 7.97 1.68 -20.61
CA LYS A 314 6.56 1.46 -20.96
C LYS A 314 5.66 1.20 -19.78
N ASP A 315 6.17 0.58 -18.71
CA ASP A 315 5.41 0.23 -17.51
C ASP A 315 5.76 1.15 -16.34
N GLY A 316 4.74 1.48 -15.55
CA GLY A 316 4.81 2.39 -14.43
C GLY A 316 3.61 3.31 -14.34
N GLN A 317 3.74 4.35 -13.53
CA GLN A 317 2.71 5.35 -13.28
C GLN A 317 3.28 6.76 -13.44
N LEU A 318 2.74 7.52 -14.37
CA LEU A 318 3.01 8.94 -14.55
C LEU A 318 1.88 9.74 -13.92
N GLY A 319 2.19 10.74 -13.09
CA GLY A 319 1.22 11.60 -12.43
C GLY A 319 1.51 13.08 -12.63
N ILE A 320 0.44 13.88 -12.66
CA ILE A 320 0.50 15.34 -12.58
C ILE A 320 -0.51 15.79 -11.53
N GLU A 321 -0.02 16.53 -10.54
CA GLU A 321 -0.79 17.13 -9.46
C GLU A 321 -0.69 18.65 -9.55
N VAL A 322 -1.81 19.33 -9.43
CA VAL A 322 -1.88 20.79 -9.38
C VAL A 322 -2.57 21.19 -8.10
N TYR A 323 -1.84 21.87 -7.21
CA TYR A 323 -2.38 22.48 -6.01
C TYR A 323 -2.63 23.95 -6.29
N LEU A 324 -3.87 24.37 -6.09
CA LEU A 324 -4.33 25.72 -6.39
C LEU A 324 -4.15 26.66 -5.19
N PRO A 325 -4.01 27.96 -5.40
CA PRO A 325 -4.14 28.95 -4.34
C PRO A 325 -5.45 28.79 -3.56
N LYS A 326 -5.43 29.18 -2.29
CA LYS A 326 -6.62 29.06 -1.43
C LYS A 326 -7.84 29.71 -2.09
N ASN A 327 -8.86 28.91 -2.33
CA ASN A 327 -10.15 29.32 -2.86
C ASN A 327 -11.28 28.45 -2.26
N LYS A 328 -12.54 28.81 -2.55
CA LYS A 328 -13.71 28.14 -1.95
C LYS A 328 -14.03 26.77 -2.57
N TRP A 329 -13.51 26.44 -3.74
CA TRP A 329 -14.07 25.31 -4.49
C TRP A 329 -13.07 24.18 -4.70
N VAL A 330 -11.90 24.47 -5.26
CA VAL A 330 -10.94 23.47 -5.70
C VAL A 330 -9.59 23.69 -5.04
N SER A 331 -9.11 22.69 -4.29
CA SER A 331 -7.80 22.74 -3.63
C SER A 331 -6.73 22.04 -4.45
N ALA A 332 -7.09 20.92 -5.08
CA ALA A 332 -6.15 20.14 -5.88
C ALA A 332 -6.86 19.38 -7.02
N VAL A 333 -6.10 19.20 -8.11
CA VAL A 333 -6.47 18.35 -9.25
C VAL A 333 -5.32 17.40 -9.53
N LEU A 334 -5.65 16.14 -9.88
CA LEU A 334 -4.69 15.10 -10.19
C LEU A 334 -5.10 14.37 -11.47
N TRP A 335 -4.11 14.02 -12.27
CA TRP A 335 -4.21 13.03 -13.33
C TRP A 335 -3.07 12.02 -13.23
N GLU A 336 -3.38 10.73 -13.47
CA GLU A 336 -2.41 9.65 -13.54
C GLU A 336 -2.68 8.74 -14.74
N GLY A 337 -1.61 8.41 -15.47
CA GLY A 337 -1.57 7.38 -16.49
C GLY A 337 -0.77 6.18 -16.01
N ILE A 338 -1.35 4.98 -16.07
CA ILE A 338 -0.76 3.76 -15.51
C ILE A 338 -0.67 2.70 -16.60
N SER A 339 0.46 2.01 -16.67
CA SER A 339 0.65 0.84 -17.52
C SER A 339 1.44 -0.24 -16.78
N THR A 340 0.95 -1.47 -16.88
CA THR A 340 1.66 -2.71 -16.54
C THR A 340 1.57 -3.71 -17.69
N LYS A 341 1.17 -3.23 -18.88
CA LYS A 341 0.78 -4.09 -19.99
C LYS A 341 1.96 -4.83 -20.61
N ASP A 342 3.15 -4.26 -20.55
CA ASP A 342 4.33 -4.86 -21.17
C ASP A 342 4.87 -6.03 -20.34
N SER A 343 4.71 -6.01 -19.01
CA SER A 343 5.21 -6.99 -18.04
C SER A 343 6.68 -7.30 -18.33
N SER A 344 7.52 -6.31 -18.19
CA SER A 344 8.91 -6.30 -18.63
C SER A 344 9.70 -7.44 -18.00
N GLY A 345 10.50 -8.12 -18.76
CA GLY A 345 11.32 -9.24 -18.39
C GLY A 345 11.55 -10.14 -19.59
N PRO A 346 12.63 -10.94 -19.65
CA PRO A 346 12.90 -11.79 -20.78
C PRO A 346 11.92 -12.97 -20.82
N ILE A 347 11.35 -13.27 -21.99
CA ILE A 347 10.54 -14.49 -22.19
C ILE A 347 11.47 -15.70 -22.30
N LEU A 348 12.61 -15.54 -22.95
CA LEU A 348 13.64 -16.56 -23.02
C LEU A 348 14.73 -16.20 -21.99
N TYR A 349 15.25 -17.22 -21.30
CA TYR A 349 16.38 -17.04 -20.41
C TYR A 349 17.56 -16.45 -21.21
N ASP A 350 17.99 -15.25 -20.85
CA ASP A 350 19.28 -14.75 -21.25
C ASP A 350 20.23 -14.92 -20.07
N GLY A 351 21.23 -15.74 -20.21
CA GLY A 351 22.36 -15.66 -19.28
C GLY A 351 22.79 -14.20 -19.19
N PHE A 352 23.06 -13.70 -18.00
CA PHE A 352 23.37 -12.31 -17.57
C PHE A 352 24.24 -11.47 -18.54
N TRP A 353 24.85 -12.11 -19.53
CA TRP A 353 25.73 -11.55 -20.55
C TRP A 353 25.45 -12.18 -21.94
N GLY A 354 24.22 -12.68 -22.15
CA GLY A 354 23.89 -13.45 -23.33
C GLY A 354 23.87 -12.62 -24.60
N SER A 355 24.41 -13.20 -25.65
CA SER A 355 24.48 -12.66 -27.01
C SER A 355 23.11 -12.44 -27.68
N PHE A 356 22.00 -12.63 -26.96
CA PHE A 356 20.64 -12.61 -27.50
C PHE A 356 19.78 -11.45 -26.95
N SER A 357 20.32 -10.53 -26.16
CA SER A 357 19.54 -9.42 -25.55
C SER A 357 18.75 -8.61 -26.58
N ASP A 358 19.29 -8.37 -27.74
CA ASP A 358 18.63 -7.61 -28.81
C ASP A 358 17.47 -8.37 -29.47
N LEU A 359 17.43 -9.68 -29.34
CA LEU A 359 16.40 -10.57 -29.90
C LEU A 359 15.36 -11.00 -28.86
N GLN A 360 15.53 -10.65 -27.60
CA GLN A 360 14.61 -10.99 -26.52
C GLN A 360 13.29 -10.24 -26.67
N MET A 361 12.20 -10.96 -26.50
CA MET A 361 10.88 -10.36 -26.33
C MET A 361 10.62 -10.12 -24.85
N SER A 362 10.16 -8.93 -24.50
CA SER A 362 9.68 -8.63 -23.15
C SER A 362 8.32 -9.26 -22.88
N GLY A 363 7.99 -9.48 -21.62
CA GLY A 363 6.73 -10.03 -21.17
C GLY A 363 6.85 -11.25 -20.26
N GLY A 364 8.08 -11.58 -19.83
CA GLY A 364 8.34 -12.73 -18.97
C GLY A 364 7.96 -12.53 -17.51
N ASP A 365 7.99 -11.28 -17.02
CA ASP A 365 7.60 -10.98 -15.64
C ASP A 365 6.09 -11.11 -15.45
N ASP A 366 5.71 -11.76 -14.37
CA ASP A 366 4.31 -11.96 -13.99
C ASP A 366 3.98 -11.04 -12.82
N TYR A 367 3.95 -9.73 -13.07
CA TYR A 367 3.83 -8.68 -12.06
C TYR A 367 2.87 -9.01 -10.93
N TYR A 368 3.34 -8.86 -9.68
CA TYR A 368 2.65 -9.17 -8.43
C TYR A 368 2.34 -10.65 -8.21
N ASN A 369 2.78 -11.56 -9.08
CA ASN A 369 2.65 -13.00 -8.89
C ASN A 369 4.02 -13.64 -8.74
N HIS A 370 4.08 -14.70 -7.95
CA HIS A 370 5.29 -15.49 -7.78
C HIS A 370 4.93 -16.96 -7.57
N TYR A 371 5.71 -17.87 -8.10
CA TYR A 371 5.37 -19.30 -8.08
C TYR A 371 5.44 -19.93 -6.68
N ILE A 372 6.20 -19.35 -5.73
CA ILE A 372 6.29 -19.77 -4.31
C ILE A 372 5.32 -18.95 -3.45
N TYR A 373 5.41 -17.61 -3.47
CA TYR A 373 4.67 -16.71 -2.56
C TYR A 373 3.27 -16.37 -3.05
N GLN A 374 2.89 -16.83 -4.21
CA GLN A 374 1.61 -16.66 -4.91
C GLN A 374 1.34 -15.22 -5.35
N ALA A 375 1.20 -14.28 -4.43
CA ALA A 375 0.82 -12.91 -4.76
C ALA A 375 1.49 -11.87 -3.86
N TRP A 376 1.73 -10.68 -4.40
CA TRP A 376 2.16 -9.49 -3.67
C TRP A 376 0.95 -8.86 -2.96
N GLN A 377 0.53 -9.46 -1.85
CA GLN A 377 -0.71 -9.16 -1.14
C GLN A 377 -0.56 -9.33 0.38
N HIS A 378 -1.46 -8.73 1.18
CA HIS A 378 -1.62 -9.00 2.59
C HIS A 378 -3.11 -9.01 2.93
N TYR A 379 -3.61 -10.13 3.48
CA TYR A 379 -5.04 -10.42 3.69
C TYR A 379 -5.89 -10.27 2.42
N GLY A 380 -5.35 -10.68 1.26
CA GLY A 380 -6.04 -10.65 -0.03
C GLY A 380 -6.05 -9.30 -0.73
N GLN A 381 -5.68 -8.22 -0.06
CA GLN A 381 -5.53 -6.91 -0.67
C GLN A 381 -4.14 -6.76 -1.29
N GLY A 382 -4.07 -6.29 -2.53
CA GLY A 382 -2.80 -6.00 -3.19
C GLY A 382 -1.99 -4.95 -2.44
N ILE A 383 -0.68 -5.16 -2.32
CA ILE A 383 0.23 -4.23 -1.64
C ILE A 383 0.47 -2.97 -2.49
N GLY A 384 0.49 -3.15 -3.82
CA GLY A 384 0.65 -2.06 -4.79
C GLY A 384 -0.66 -1.38 -5.19
N ASN A 385 -0.75 -0.97 -6.46
CA ASN A 385 -1.88 -0.18 -6.96
C ASN A 385 -3.19 -1.00 -7.02
N PRO A 386 -4.29 -0.53 -6.39
CA PRO A 386 -5.54 -1.26 -6.28
C PRO A 386 -6.30 -1.46 -7.60
N LEU A 387 -5.95 -0.75 -8.68
CA LEU A 387 -6.51 -1.02 -10.01
C LEU A 387 -6.07 -2.38 -10.55
N LEU A 388 -5.02 -2.98 -10.00
CA LEU A 388 -4.69 -4.39 -10.12
C LEU A 388 -5.41 -5.13 -8.98
N ALA A 389 -6.54 -5.75 -9.30
CA ALA A 389 -7.40 -6.41 -8.31
C ALA A 389 -6.67 -7.58 -7.63
N GLY A 390 -6.55 -7.50 -6.31
CA GLY A 390 -5.89 -8.52 -5.49
C GLY A 390 -6.71 -9.81 -5.34
N PRO A 391 -6.13 -10.83 -4.70
CA PRO A 391 -6.77 -12.15 -4.55
C PRO A 391 -8.15 -12.15 -3.93
N VAL A 392 -8.50 -11.20 -3.06
CA VAL A 392 -9.82 -11.14 -2.42
C VAL A 392 -10.98 -11.09 -3.43
N TYR A 393 -10.72 -10.68 -4.66
CA TYR A 393 -11.69 -10.68 -5.76
C TYR A 393 -11.79 -12.02 -6.50
N ASN A 394 -11.00 -13.05 -6.14
CA ASN A 394 -10.99 -14.34 -6.82
C ASN A 394 -12.00 -15.30 -6.18
N GLN A 395 -13.09 -15.59 -6.86
CA GLN A 395 -14.16 -16.47 -6.36
C GLN A 395 -13.77 -17.94 -6.30
N ASP A 396 -12.72 -18.35 -6.98
CA ASP A 396 -12.21 -19.74 -7.01
C ASP A 396 -11.16 -20.03 -5.92
N GLY A 397 -10.89 -19.05 -5.05
CA GLY A 397 -9.90 -19.19 -3.99
C GLY A 397 -8.45 -19.25 -4.47
N SER A 398 -8.16 -18.82 -5.70
CA SER A 398 -6.79 -18.67 -6.17
C SER A 398 -6.14 -17.42 -5.57
N ILE A 399 -4.93 -17.56 -5.02
CA ILE A 399 -4.15 -16.47 -4.46
C ILE A 399 -3.21 -15.94 -5.54
N CYS A 400 -3.76 -15.20 -6.49
CA CYS A 400 -2.99 -14.58 -7.56
C CYS A 400 -3.70 -13.32 -8.10
N PHE A 401 -2.95 -12.48 -8.78
CA PHE A 401 -3.51 -11.42 -9.63
C PHE A 401 -3.86 -12.03 -10.99
N LYS A 402 -5.15 -12.23 -11.24
CA LYS A 402 -5.64 -12.84 -12.50
C LYS A 402 -5.43 -11.95 -13.72
N SER A 403 -5.25 -10.66 -13.51
CA SER A 403 -4.90 -9.71 -14.56
C SER A 403 -3.93 -8.68 -14.02
N ASN A 404 -2.66 -8.86 -14.33
CA ASN A 404 -1.59 -7.95 -13.99
C ASN A 404 -1.11 -7.11 -15.19
N ARG A 405 -1.65 -7.35 -16.39
CA ARG A 405 -1.41 -6.55 -17.58
C ARG A 405 -2.55 -5.57 -17.80
N MET A 406 -2.29 -4.31 -17.52
CA MET A 406 -3.30 -3.25 -17.48
C MET A 406 -2.78 -1.96 -18.11
N LYS A 407 -3.71 -1.15 -18.64
CA LYS A 407 -3.53 0.29 -18.87
C LYS A 407 -4.71 1.03 -18.26
N ALA A 408 -4.44 2.07 -17.49
CA ALA A 408 -5.48 2.87 -16.86
C ALA A 408 -5.20 4.38 -16.96
N GLN A 409 -6.28 5.14 -16.84
CA GLN A 409 -6.30 6.57 -16.61
C GLN A 409 -7.04 6.82 -15.30
N HIS A 410 -6.51 7.70 -14.48
CA HIS A 410 -7.12 8.10 -13.23
C HIS A 410 -7.12 9.61 -13.10
N VAL A 411 -8.20 10.15 -12.59
CA VAL A 411 -8.35 11.59 -12.31
C VAL A 411 -8.92 11.80 -10.93
N GLY A 412 -8.49 12.85 -10.28
CA GLY A 412 -8.99 13.26 -8.98
C GLY A 412 -9.11 14.77 -8.87
N ILE A 413 -10.09 15.23 -8.11
CA ILE A 413 -10.29 16.63 -7.76
C ILE A 413 -10.81 16.71 -6.33
N SER A 414 -10.28 17.66 -5.55
CA SER A 414 -10.74 17.92 -4.18
C SER A 414 -10.88 19.40 -3.89
N GLY A 415 -11.66 19.69 -2.85
CA GLY A 415 -11.87 21.06 -2.40
C GLY A 415 -12.24 21.14 -0.91
N ASN A 416 -11.91 22.30 -0.34
CA ASN A 416 -12.20 22.65 1.05
C ASN A 416 -12.99 23.96 1.08
N PRO A 417 -14.33 23.94 0.85
CA PRO A 417 -15.16 25.15 0.80
C PRO A 417 -15.11 25.97 2.07
N SER A 418 -14.92 25.31 3.20
CA SER A 418 -14.72 25.90 4.52
C SER A 418 -13.87 24.97 5.40
N GLU A 419 -13.59 25.39 6.64
CA GLU A 419 -12.90 24.53 7.63
C GLU A 419 -13.73 23.32 8.05
N GLU A 420 -15.07 23.40 7.90
CA GLU A 420 -15.98 22.32 8.25
C GLU A 420 -16.26 21.35 7.11
N TRP A 421 -16.07 21.73 5.86
CA TRP A 421 -16.47 20.93 4.70
C TRP A 421 -15.29 20.62 3.79
N LYS A 422 -15.16 19.33 3.47
CA LYS A 422 -14.22 18.83 2.47
C LYS A 422 -14.98 17.95 1.49
N TRP A 423 -14.55 17.92 0.25
CA TRP A 423 -15.08 17.02 -0.76
C TRP A 423 -14.00 16.52 -1.69
N ARG A 424 -14.21 15.35 -2.27
CA ARG A 424 -13.36 14.82 -3.35
C ARG A 424 -14.17 13.99 -4.33
N LEU A 425 -13.72 14.00 -5.57
CA LEU A 425 -14.19 13.15 -6.65
C LEU A 425 -12.98 12.45 -7.24
N ILE A 426 -13.07 11.14 -7.43
CA ILE A 426 -12.05 10.35 -8.13
C ILE A 426 -12.72 9.43 -9.14
N ALA A 427 -12.05 9.21 -10.26
CA ALA A 427 -12.53 8.33 -11.31
C ALA A 427 -11.36 7.65 -12.04
N SER A 428 -11.52 6.39 -12.37
CA SER A 428 -10.56 5.61 -13.13
C SER A 428 -11.23 4.86 -14.26
N TYR A 429 -10.52 4.71 -15.36
CA TYR A 429 -10.88 3.82 -16.44
C TYR A 429 -9.71 2.90 -16.79
N ALA A 430 -9.89 1.61 -16.67
CA ALA A 430 -8.88 0.60 -16.86
C ALA A 430 -9.26 -0.40 -17.98
N ARG A 431 -8.23 -0.89 -18.67
CA ARG A 431 -8.30 -1.98 -19.63
C ARG A 431 -7.36 -3.09 -19.17
N HIS A 432 -7.86 -4.32 -19.10
CA HIS A 432 -7.17 -5.51 -18.59
C HIS A 432 -7.01 -6.56 -19.67
N TRP A 433 -5.82 -7.18 -19.75
CA TRP A 433 -5.46 -8.19 -20.74
C TRP A 433 -5.23 -9.58 -20.14
N GLY A 434 -5.29 -9.73 -18.79
CA GLY A 434 -4.91 -10.95 -18.11
C GLY A 434 -3.40 -11.01 -17.83
N ARG A 435 -2.86 -12.19 -17.79
CA ARG A 435 -1.42 -12.49 -17.68
C ARG A 435 -0.88 -12.92 -19.05
N TYR A 436 0.43 -12.93 -19.24
CA TYR A 436 1.00 -13.54 -20.45
C TYR A 436 0.74 -15.04 -20.50
N SER A 437 0.93 -15.72 -19.36
CA SER A 437 0.70 -17.18 -19.24
C SER A 437 -0.80 -17.56 -19.28
N SER A 438 -1.70 -16.64 -18.98
CA SER A 438 -3.15 -16.84 -18.96
C SER A 438 -3.87 -15.56 -19.42
N PRO A 439 -3.82 -15.27 -20.73
CA PRO A 439 -4.48 -14.10 -21.28
C PRO A 439 -6.01 -14.21 -21.18
N LEU A 440 -6.68 -13.09 -20.99
CA LEU A 440 -8.13 -13.04 -21.08
C LEU A 440 -8.58 -13.29 -22.54
N ASP A 441 -9.74 -13.94 -22.69
CA ASP A 441 -10.39 -14.20 -24.00
C ASP A 441 -10.61 -12.92 -24.81
N LYS A 442 -10.85 -11.83 -24.11
CA LYS A 442 -11.00 -10.47 -24.63
C LYS A 442 -10.59 -9.44 -23.60
N VAL A 443 -10.23 -8.27 -24.07
CA VAL A 443 -9.90 -7.13 -23.21
C VAL A 443 -11.10 -6.78 -22.33
N ARG A 444 -10.92 -6.82 -21.01
CA ARG A 444 -11.91 -6.38 -20.06
C ARG A 444 -11.73 -4.89 -19.77
N LYS A 445 -12.83 -4.20 -19.62
CA LYS A 445 -12.85 -2.76 -19.38
C LYS A 445 -13.57 -2.49 -18.07
N GLN A 446 -13.08 -1.54 -17.30
CA GLN A 446 -13.68 -1.18 -16.01
C GLN A 446 -13.58 0.33 -15.78
N PHE A 447 -14.69 0.92 -15.43
CA PHE A 447 -14.81 2.27 -14.87
C PHE A 447 -15.09 2.16 -13.38
N ASN A 448 -14.38 2.96 -12.57
CA ASN A 448 -14.58 3.06 -11.13
C ASN A 448 -14.63 4.53 -10.76
N GLY A 449 -15.68 4.96 -10.06
CA GLY A 449 -15.85 6.35 -9.63
C GLY A 449 -16.30 6.46 -8.19
N MET A 450 -15.92 7.54 -7.51
CA MET A 450 -16.37 7.88 -6.16
C MET A 450 -16.51 9.39 -5.98
N ALA A 451 -17.57 9.77 -5.27
CA ALA A 451 -17.76 11.10 -4.68
C ALA A 451 -17.81 10.96 -3.16
N GLU A 452 -17.05 11.75 -2.44
CA GLU A 452 -17.02 11.76 -0.96
C GLU A 452 -17.12 13.18 -0.44
N VAL A 453 -17.92 13.38 0.61
CA VAL A 453 -18.02 14.63 1.36
C VAL A 453 -17.77 14.33 2.83
N THR A 454 -16.96 15.16 3.47
CA THR A 454 -16.66 15.07 4.90
C THR A 454 -17.07 16.37 5.60
N TYR A 455 -17.85 16.22 6.67
CA TYR A 455 -18.24 17.29 7.57
C TYR A 455 -17.46 17.21 8.88
N LEU A 456 -16.88 18.32 9.29
CA LEU A 456 -16.04 18.51 10.49
C LEU A 456 -16.70 19.57 11.39
N PRO A 457 -17.71 19.22 12.20
CA PRO A 457 -18.47 20.20 12.98
C PRO A 457 -17.60 20.96 13.99
N GLN A 458 -17.55 22.28 13.90
CA GLN A 458 -16.81 23.11 14.87
C GLN A 458 -17.42 23.07 16.28
N TRP A 459 -18.74 22.89 16.37
CA TRP A 459 -19.46 22.77 17.64
C TRP A 459 -19.19 21.41 18.34
N ALA A 460 -18.71 20.41 17.63
CA ALA A 460 -18.36 19.09 18.16
C ALA A 460 -16.90 18.73 17.78
N LYS A 461 -15.96 19.44 18.38
CA LYS A 461 -14.53 19.28 18.09
C LYS A 461 -14.08 17.81 18.11
N GLY A 462 -13.30 17.43 17.10
CA GLY A 462 -12.78 16.08 16.93
C GLY A 462 -13.75 15.07 16.33
N TRP A 463 -15.01 15.43 16.06
CA TRP A 463 -15.92 14.63 15.27
C TRP A 463 -15.72 14.87 13.78
N SER A 464 -15.89 13.82 12.99
CA SER A 464 -16.03 13.92 11.53
C SER A 464 -17.05 12.90 11.03
N VAL A 465 -17.85 13.30 10.06
CA VAL A 465 -18.80 12.45 9.36
C VAL A 465 -18.46 12.49 7.88
N SER A 466 -18.18 11.35 7.29
CA SER A 466 -17.95 11.23 5.85
C SER A 466 -19.04 10.40 5.21
N ALA A 467 -19.55 10.85 4.07
CA ALA A 467 -20.46 10.12 3.23
C ALA A 467 -19.86 9.99 1.83
N ALA A 468 -19.77 8.77 1.33
CA ALA A 468 -19.25 8.47 0.00
C ALA A 468 -20.25 7.68 -0.83
N LEU A 469 -20.31 7.99 -2.13
CA LEU A 469 -21.04 7.25 -3.15
C LEU A 469 -20.05 6.70 -4.16
N GLY A 470 -20.08 5.40 -4.41
CA GLY A 470 -19.23 4.71 -5.35
C GLY A 470 -20.01 4.07 -6.50
N ILE A 471 -19.41 4.03 -7.67
CA ILE A 471 -19.97 3.41 -8.86
C ILE A 471 -18.90 2.70 -9.66
N ASP A 472 -19.15 1.43 -9.98
CA ASP A 472 -18.34 0.62 -10.87
C ASP A 472 -19.17 0.20 -12.08
N ARG A 473 -18.60 0.29 -13.28
CA ARG A 473 -19.24 -0.14 -14.53
C ARG A 473 -18.22 -0.83 -15.42
N GLY A 474 -18.49 -2.07 -15.78
CA GLY A 474 -17.58 -2.81 -16.63
C GLY A 474 -17.77 -4.32 -16.59
N ASN A 475 -16.78 -5.03 -17.15
CA ASN A 475 -16.81 -6.48 -17.26
C ASN A 475 -15.54 -7.15 -16.67
N TYR A 476 -14.78 -6.41 -15.83
CA TYR A 476 -13.66 -6.96 -15.07
C TYR A 476 -14.07 -7.24 -13.61
N LEU A 477 -14.42 -6.23 -12.83
CA LEU A 477 -15.01 -6.39 -11.49
C LEU A 477 -16.55 -6.42 -11.51
N GLY A 478 -17.15 -6.13 -12.66
CA GLY A 478 -18.59 -6.05 -12.83
C GLY A 478 -19.19 -4.68 -12.54
N ASN A 479 -20.51 -4.65 -12.38
CA ASN A 479 -21.26 -3.44 -12.09
C ASN A 479 -21.63 -3.39 -10.61
N SER A 480 -21.39 -2.26 -9.98
CA SER A 480 -21.75 -1.99 -8.60
C SER A 480 -22.13 -0.53 -8.40
N THR A 481 -23.02 -0.26 -7.46
CA THR A 481 -23.33 1.08 -6.97
C THR A 481 -23.52 0.97 -5.48
N GLY A 482 -22.89 1.83 -4.70
CA GLY A 482 -22.98 1.74 -3.25
C GLY A 482 -22.69 3.05 -2.54
N GLY A 483 -22.98 3.06 -1.26
CA GLY A 483 -22.71 4.15 -0.36
C GLY A 483 -21.94 3.66 0.88
N MET A 484 -21.16 4.55 1.43
CA MET A 484 -20.41 4.33 2.67
C MET A 484 -20.62 5.54 3.58
N ILE A 485 -20.80 5.27 4.86
CA ILE A 485 -20.83 6.31 5.90
C ILE A 485 -19.75 5.95 6.93
N THR A 486 -18.90 6.93 7.25
CA THR A 486 -17.88 6.81 8.28
C THR A 486 -18.10 7.90 9.33
N LEU A 487 -18.20 7.50 10.57
CA LEU A 487 -18.24 8.37 11.74
C LEU A 487 -16.94 8.20 12.52
N ARG A 488 -16.23 9.30 12.79
CA ARG A 488 -14.97 9.29 13.53
C ARG A 488 -14.98 10.30 14.66
N LYS A 489 -14.43 9.91 15.78
CA LYS A 489 -14.10 10.78 16.90
C LYS A 489 -12.62 10.66 17.23
N THR A 490 -11.93 11.80 17.26
CA THR A 490 -10.54 11.92 17.73
C THR A 490 -10.46 12.94 18.86
N GLY A 491 -9.46 12.81 19.72
CA GLY A 491 -9.23 13.78 20.79
C GLY A 491 -7.96 13.46 21.56
N GLY A 492 -7.52 14.40 22.41
CA GLY A 492 -6.45 14.20 23.38
C GLY A 492 -7.02 13.82 24.74
N LEU A 493 -6.30 12.98 25.48
CA LEU A 493 -6.55 12.67 26.89
C LEU A 493 -5.41 13.32 27.69
N GLY A 494 -5.75 14.27 28.54
CA GLY A 494 -4.81 15.07 29.35
C GLY A 494 -4.77 16.53 28.91
N LYS A 495 -4.54 17.39 29.88
CA LYS A 495 -4.34 18.84 29.67
C LYS A 495 -2.91 19.12 29.23
#